data_38457fb21c63314387899707186f62ab
#
_entry.id   38457fb21c63314387899707186f62ab
#
_cell.length_a   1.000
_cell.length_b   1.000
_cell.length_c   1.000
_cell.angle_alpha   90.00
_cell.angle_beta   90.00
_cell.angle_gamma   90.00
#
_symmetry.space_group_name_H-M   'P 1'
#
loop_
_entity.id
_entity.type
_entity.pdbx_description
1 polymer ?
#
loop_
_entity_poly.entity_id
_entity_poly.type
_entity_poly.pdbx_seq_one_letter_code
_entity_poly.pdbx_strand_id
1 'polypeptide(L)'
;MQIDIIGVPVDLGADRRGVDMGPSAIRYAHLQTRLEDLGYTVADKGNVEVAIAEMCSVSEPKLKYIDCIVPMGRRIAGAVSTSAQAGHFPLVLGGDHSLAFASIRGAAKHRKVGVIWVDAHADFNTPATTPSGNIHGMPLAALAGLGDPRLVQLWDEAVPVVDPRRVAVIGARDLDPGEKTNLREAGVMVQSMEQIDRLGMYQVVMKAIERVSRDVDGIYLSLDMDALDPRHAPGVGTPVPAGLTQRE
;
A
#
# COMPACT_ATOMS: atom_id res chain seq x y z
N MET A 1 19.87 13.37 -2.24
CA MET A 1 18.49 13.03 -2.60
C MET A 1 17.55 13.70 -1.60
N GLN A 2 16.51 14.35 -2.06
CA GLN A 2 15.49 14.93 -1.18
C GLN A 2 14.36 13.94 -0.97
N ILE A 3 13.91 13.81 0.29
CA ILE A 3 12.78 12.99 0.70
C ILE A 3 11.63 13.92 1.14
N ASP A 4 10.46 13.74 0.56
CA ASP A 4 9.24 14.43 0.99
C ASP A 4 8.39 13.48 1.83
N ILE A 5 8.21 13.77 3.12
CA ILE A 5 7.32 13.02 4.01
C ILE A 5 5.89 13.51 3.81
N ILE A 6 4.97 12.60 3.48
CA ILE A 6 3.56 12.89 3.22
C ILE A 6 2.72 12.01 4.16
N GLY A 7 2.03 12.59 5.12
CA GLY A 7 1.15 11.85 6.04
C GLY A 7 -0.26 11.66 5.46
N VAL A 8 -0.84 10.48 5.67
CA VAL A 8 -2.21 10.12 5.27
C VAL A 8 -2.91 9.44 6.44
N PRO A 9 -3.46 10.21 7.39
CA PRO A 9 -4.08 9.68 8.61
C PRO A 9 -5.49 9.14 8.35
N VAL A 10 -5.60 8.03 7.58
CA VAL A 10 -6.88 7.40 7.20
C VAL A 10 -7.10 6.10 7.97
N ASP A 11 -8.34 5.86 8.43
CA ASP A 11 -8.79 4.60 9.03
C ASP A 11 -10.15 4.11 8.49
N LEU A 12 -10.60 4.69 7.38
CA LEU A 12 -11.90 4.37 6.76
C LEU A 12 -11.91 3.03 6.04
N GLY A 13 -10.80 2.68 5.40
CA GLY A 13 -10.71 1.49 4.55
C GLY A 13 -10.69 0.19 5.34
N ALA A 14 -10.20 0.20 6.58
CA ALA A 14 -10.13 -0.97 7.45
C ALA A 14 -11.38 -1.19 8.32
N ASP A 15 -12.30 -0.19 8.36
CA ASP A 15 -13.44 -0.18 9.28
C ASP A 15 -13.00 -0.44 10.74
N ARG A 16 -11.80 0.04 11.08
CA ARG A 16 -11.18 -0.12 12.41
C ARG A 16 -10.44 1.16 12.79
N ARG A 17 -10.88 1.76 13.89
CA ARG A 17 -10.35 3.04 14.36
C ARG A 17 -8.95 2.90 14.94
N GLY A 18 -8.18 3.97 14.77
CA GLY A 18 -6.93 4.20 15.49
C GLY A 18 -5.66 4.08 14.64
N VAL A 19 -5.70 3.47 13.46
CA VAL A 19 -4.53 3.41 12.56
C VAL A 19 -4.21 4.76 11.91
N ASP A 20 -5.14 5.71 11.94
CA ASP A 20 -4.96 7.12 11.57
C ASP A 20 -3.86 7.83 12.38
N MET A 21 -3.51 7.30 13.56
CA MET A 21 -2.37 7.79 14.36
C MET A 21 -1.01 7.45 13.75
N GLY A 22 -0.93 6.53 12.78
CA GLY A 22 0.32 6.05 12.18
C GLY A 22 1.28 7.15 11.76
N PRO A 23 0.87 8.15 10.95
CA PRO A 23 1.75 9.23 10.52
C PRO A 23 2.35 10.03 11.69
N SER A 24 1.57 10.29 12.74
CA SER A 24 2.03 10.99 13.93
C SER A 24 2.99 10.12 14.74
N ALA A 25 2.65 8.84 14.96
CA ALA A 25 3.49 7.92 15.72
C ALA A 25 4.88 7.75 15.12
N ILE A 26 4.95 7.60 13.79
CA ILE A 26 6.22 7.45 13.07
C ILE A 26 7.05 8.74 13.13
N ARG A 27 6.41 9.93 13.04
CA ARG A 27 7.10 11.21 13.25
C ARG A 27 7.66 11.33 14.67
N TYR A 28 6.89 10.93 15.68
CA TYR A 28 7.35 10.90 17.08
C TYR A 28 8.53 9.94 17.31
N ALA A 29 8.65 8.90 16.51
CA ALA A 29 9.81 8.01 16.51
C ALA A 29 11.07 8.63 15.85
N HIS A 30 11.06 9.95 15.64
CA HIS A 30 12.18 10.72 15.08
C HIS A 30 12.57 10.33 13.64
N LEU A 31 11.60 9.95 12.81
CA LEU A 31 11.85 9.54 11.42
C LEU A 31 12.68 10.58 10.66
N GLN A 32 12.31 11.87 10.71
CA GLN A 32 13.03 12.93 9.99
C GLN A 32 14.49 12.98 10.41
N THR A 33 14.78 13.08 11.71
CA THR A 33 16.16 13.13 12.23
C THR A 33 16.97 11.92 11.79
N ARG A 34 16.38 10.72 11.83
CA ARG A 34 17.06 9.48 11.40
C ARG A 34 17.40 9.50 9.91
N LEU A 35 16.55 10.06 9.07
CA LEU A 35 16.82 10.20 7.64
C LEU A 35 17.90 11.27 7.37
N GLU A 36 17.88 12.38 8.11
CA GLU A 36 18.90 13.43 8.04
C GLU A 36 20.28 12.92 8.49
N ASP A 37 20.32 12.11 9.56
CA ASP A 37 21.54 11.44 10.03
C ASP A 37 22.14 10.48 8.98
N LEU A 38 21.31 9.93 8.09
CA LEU A 38 21.74 9.14 6.94
C LEU A 38 22.20 9.99 5.74
N GLY A 39 22.17 11.32 5.86
CA GLY A 39 22.64 12.27 4.83
C GLY A 39 21.59 12.66 3.79
N TYR A 40 20.31 12.41 4.03
CA TYR A 40 19.23 12.86 3.16
C TYR A 40 18.76 14.27 3.53
N THR A 41 18.32 15.02 2.54
CA THR A 41 17.55 16.26 2.77
C THR A 41 16.08 15.86 2.94
N VAL A 42 15.45 16.28 4.02
CA VAL A 42 14.07 15.89 4.33
C VAL A 42 13.15 17.11 4.40
N ALA A 43 11.99 17.01 3.78
CA ALA A 43 10.92 18.00 3.89
C ALA A 43 9.61 17.31 4.32
N ASP A 44 9.13 17.61 5.52
CA ASP A 44 7.80 17.15 5.93
C ASP A 44 6.73 18.04 5.31
N LYS A 45 5.89 17.46 4.45
CA LYS A 45 4.78 18.14 3.76
C LYS A 45 3.49 18.17 4.58
N GLY A 46 3.53 17.66 5.82
CA GLY A 46 2.35 17.53 6.67
C GLY A 46 1.44 16.38 6.23
N ASN A 47 0.16 16.52 6.55
CA ASN A 47 -0.83 15.50 6.23
C ASN A 47 -1.73 15.95 5.07
N VAL A 48 -2.06 14.99 4.21
CA VAL A 48 -3.15 15.14 3.25
C VAL A 48 -4.47 15.19 4.02
N GLU A 49 -5.38 16.07 3.60
CA GLU A 49 -6.72 16.15 4.18
C GLU A 49 -7.49 14.85 3.89
N VAL A 50 -7.94 14.19 4.95
CA VAL A 50 -8.75 12.97 4.92
C VAL A 50 -10.06 13.20 5.67
N ALA A 51 -11.11 12.50 5.26
CA ALA A 51 -12.37 12.51 6.00
C ALA A 51 -12.23 11.59 7.23
N ILE A 52 -12.95 11.94 8.29
CA ILE A 52 -13.09 11.12 9.50
C ILE A 52 -14.36 10.29 9.45
N ALA A 53 -14.37 9.13 10.09
CA ALA A 53 -15.46 8.17 9.99
C ALA A 53 -16.81 8.75 10.43
N GLU A 54 -16.81 9.64 11.42
CA GLU A 54 -18.02 10.30 11.93
C GLU A 54 -18.71 11.23 10.91
N MET A 55 -18.00 11.62 9.85
CA MET A 55 -18.52 12.46 8.75
C MET A 55 -18.88 11.65 7.50
N CYS A 56 -18.64 10.35 7.52
CA CYS A 56 -18.86 9.45 6.41
C CYS A 56 -19.97 8.44 6.71
N SER A 57 -20.71 8.02 5.68
CA SER A 57 -21.68 6.94 5.78
C SER A 57 -21.27 5.76 4.92
N VAL A 58 -21.64 4.56 5.36
CA VAL A 58 -21.49 3.35 4.56
C VAL A 58 -22.69 3.26 3.60
N SER A 59 -22.48 3.70 2.37
CA SER A 59 -23.51 3.65 1.31
C SER A 59 -23.58 2.27 0.64
N GLU A 60 -22.45 1.57 0.55
CA GLU A 60 -22.31 0.29 -0.14
C GLU A 60 -21.61 -0.75 0.75
N PRO A 61 -22.29 -1.85 1.14
CA PRO A 61 -21.71 -2.85 2.05
C PRO A 61 -20.45 -3.55 1.53
N LYS A 62 -20.27 -3.62 0.20
CA LYS A 62 -19.09 -4.22 -0.45
C LYS A 62 -18.01 -3.20 -0.84
N LEU A 63 -18.25 -1.91 -0.56
CA LEU A 63 -17.35 -0.80 -0.84
C LEU A 63 -17.53 0.26 0.24
N LYS A 64 -17.26 -0.13 1.49
CA LYS A 64 -17.45 0.75 2.64
C LYS A 64 -16.68 2.06 2.49
N TYR A 65 -17.36 3.16 2.74
CA TYR A 65 -16.80 4.52 2.70
C TYR A 65 -16.21 4.97 1.35
N ILE A 66 -16.58 4.32 0.24
CA ILE A 66 -16.01 4.65 -1.07
C ILE A 66 -16.18 6.12 -1.45
N ASP A 67 -17.32 6.73 -1.09
CA ASP A 67 -17.62 8.13 -1.40
C ASP A 67 -16.70 9.13 -0.66
N CYS A 68 -16.09 8.70 0.45
CA CYS A 68 -15.08 9.46 1.18
C CYS A 68 -13.65 9.09 0.72
N ILE A 69 -13.39 7.82 0.42
CA ILE A 69 -12.07 7.32 0.04
C ILE A 69 -11.64 7.81 -1.36
N VAL A 70 -12.53 7.83 -2.34
CA VAL A 70 -12.18 8.26 -3.71
C VAL A 70 -11.74 9.72 -3.78
N PRO A 71 -12.45 10.70 -3.20
CA PRO A 71 -11.97 12.09 -3.17
C PRO A 71 -10.64 12.27 -2.44
N MET A 72 -10.44 11.57 -1.33
CA MET A 72 -9.17 11.53 -0.61
C MET A 72 -8.06 10.97 -1.50
N GLY A 73 -8.34 9.89 -2.24
CA GLY A 73 -7.40 9.29 -3.16
C GLY A 73 -6.85 10.27 -4.21
N ARG A 74 -7.69 11.15 -4.76
CA ARG A 74 -7.24 12.19 -5.70
C ARG A 74 -6.25 13.16 -5.05
N ARG A 75 -6.46 13.55 -3.79
CA ARG A 75 -5.53 14.41 -3.04
C ARG A 75 -4.20 13.72 -2.78
N ILE A 76 -4.23 12.47 -2.34
CA ILE A 76 -3.02 11.66 -2.09
C ILE A 76 -2.21 11.52 -3.39
N ALA A 77 -2.86 11.08 -4.47
CA ALA A 77 -2.20 10.89 -5.76
C ALA A 77 -1.60 12.21 -6.29
N GLY A 78 -2.29 13.34 -6.09
CA GLY A 78 -1.79 14.67 -6.44
C GLY A 78 -0.53 15.04 -5.65
N ALA A 79 -0.52 14.85 -4.33
CA ALA A 79 0.63 15.16 -3.48
C ALA A 79 1.84 14.31 -3.84
N VAL A 80 1.66 13.00 -4.02
CA VAL A 80 2.74 12.09 -4.42
C VAL A 80 3.27 12.40 -5.82
N SER A 81 2.39 12.69 -6.77
CA SER A 81 2.78 13.08 -8.13
C SER A 81 3.60 14.37 -8.13
N THR A 82 3.21 15.38 -7.35
CA THR A 82 3.95 16.66 -7.24
C THR A 82 5.36 16.43 -6.70
N SER A 83 5.51 15.63 -5.64
CA SER A 83 6.83 15.27 -5.08
C SER A 83 7.70 14.53 -6.11
N ALA A 84 7.12 13.50 -6.76
CA ALA A 84 7.84 12.71 -7.76
C ALA A 84 8.25 13.53 -9.00
N GLN A 85 7.41 14.47 -9.45
CA GLN A 85 7.74 15.39 -10.57
C GLN A 85 8.87 16.36 -10.22
N ALA A 86 8.98 16.77 -8.97
CA ALA A 86 10.09 17.59 -8.48
C ALA A 86 11.42 16.82 -8.39
N GLY A 87 11.43 15.52 -8.70
CA GLY A 87 12.60 14.65 -8.56
C GLY A 87 12.89 14.24 -7.12
N HIS A 88 11.93 14.45 -6.21
CA HIS A 88 12.04 14.04 -4.82
C HIS A 88 11.57 12.61 -4.62
N PHE A 89 11.97 11.99 -3.51
CA PHE A 89 11.49 10.68 -3.10
C PHE A 89 10.26 10.86 -2.18
N PRO A 90 9.04 10.50 -2.61
CA PRO A 90 7.87 10.58 -1.76
C PRO A 90 7.87 9.42 -0.75
N LEU A 91 7.91 9.75 0.54
CA LEU A 91 7.75 8.82 1.64
C LEU A 91 6.37 9.01 2.26
N VAL A 92 5.44 8.12 1.93
CA VAL A 92 4.05 8.20 2.40
C VAL A 92 3.89 7.43 3.71
N LEU A 93 3.40 8.11 4.74
CA LEU A 93 3.11 7.52 6.04
C LEU A 93 1.60 7.28 6.16
N GLY A 94 1.17 6.05 6.29
CA GLY A 94 -0.22 5.63 6.42
C GLY A 94 -0.68 5.54 7.87
N GLY A 95 -1.88 5.46 7.99
CA GLY A 95 -3.16 4.90 8.15
C GLY A 95 -3.34 3.48 7.57
N ASP A 96 -4.58 3.18 7.23
CA ASP A 96 -4.89 1.90 6.60
C ASP A 96 -4.41 1.85 5.14
N HIS A 97 -4.29 0.63 4.62
CA HIS A 97 -3.68 0.37 3.31
C HIS A 97 -4.53 0.83 2.11
N SER A 98 -5.77 1.28 2.32
CA SER A 98 -6.58 1.84 1.23
C SER A 98 -5.88 3.01 0.53
N LEU A 99 -5.03 3.77 1.24
CA LEU A 99 -4.27 4.87 0.65
C LEU A 99 -3.40 4.45 -0.56
N ALA A 100 -2.99 3.18 -0.63
CA ALA A 100 -2.01 2.71 -1.61
C ALA A 100 -2.54 2.76 -3.05
N PHE A 101 -3.86 2.57 -3.27
CA PHE A 101 -4.42 2.69 -4.63
C PHE A 101 -4.17 4.06 -5.25
N ALA A 102 -4.00 5.07 -4.41
CA ALA A 102 -3.77 6.45 -4.81
C ALA A 102 -2.29 6.85 -4.78
N SER A 103 -1.53 6.45 -3.75
CA SER A 103 -0.12 6.81 -3.64
C SER A 103 0.72 6.19 -4.74
N ILE A 104 0.50 4.92 -5.08
CA ILE A 104 1.16 4.25 -6.22
C ILE A 104 0.76 4.91 -7.54
N ARG A 105 -0.53 5.26 -7.71
CA ARG A 105 -1.01 5.97 -8.90
C ARG A 105 -0.33 7.33 -9.07
N GLY A 106 -0.14 8.07 -7.98
CA GLY A 106 0.61 9.33 -8.01
C GLY A 106 2.07 9.14 -8.44
N ALA A 107 2.74 8.10 -7.95
CA ALA A 107 4.10 7.74 -8.34
C ALA A 107 4.19 7.26 -9.80
N ALA A 108 3.17 6.55 -10.29
CA ALA A 108 3.11 6.01 -11.64
C ALA A 108 2.64 7.00 -12.72
N LYS A 109 2.23 8.22 -12.35
CA LYS A 109 1.59 9.16 -13.28
C LYS A 109 2.40 9.47 -14.54
N HIS A 110 3.73 9.48 -14.45
CA HIS A 110 4.63 9.83 -15.55
C HIS A 110 5.73 8.80 -15.77
N ARG A 111 5.62 7.63 -15.15
CA ARG A 111 6.63 6.56 -15.22
C ARG A 111 5.99 5.20 -15.02
N LYS A 112 6.60 4.19 -15.58
CA LYS A 112 6.22 2.80 -15.29
C LYS A 112 6.84 2.37 -13.97
N VAL A 113 6.03 1.79 -13.08
CA VAL A 113 6.53 1.29 -11.79
C VAL A 113 6.25 -0.21 -11.65
N GLY A 114 7.25 -0.92 -11.10
CA GLY A 114 7.01 -2.22 -10.50
C GLY A 114 6.66 -2.05 -9.03
N VAL A 115 6.00 -3.02 -8.42
CA VAL A 115 5.55 -2.93 -7.03
C VAL A 115 6.06 -4.12 -6.22
N ILE A 116 6.73 -3.83 -5.11
CA ILE A 116 7.00 -4.78 -4.03
C ILE A 116 6.02 -4.45 -2.91
N TRP A 117 5.21 -5.43 -2.52
CA TRP A 117 4.18 -5.34 -1.51
C TRP A 117 4.53 -6.26 -0.35
N VAL A 118 5.00 -5.70 0.76
CA VAL A 118 5.40 -6.45 1.96
C VAL A 118 4.25 -6.40 2.94
N ASP A 119 3.59 -7.53 3.18
CA ASP A 119 2.29 -7.58 3.85
C ASP A 119 1.93 -9.01 4.26
N ALA A 120 1.12 -9.15 5.31
CA ALA A 120 0.46 -10.42 5.66
C ALA A 120 -0.61 -10.83 4.64
N HIS A 121 -1.21 -9.84 3.98
CA HIS A 121 -2.29 -9.93 3.00
C HIS A 121 -1.77 -9.64 1.59
N ALA A 122 -2.63 -9.69 0.59
CA ALA A 122 -2.24 -9.28 -0.76
C ALA A 122 -3.02 -8.04 -1.24
N ASP A 123 -4.08 -7.68 -0.53
CA ASP A 123 -4.97 -6.56 -0.85
C ASP A 123 -5.46 -6.58 -2.31
N PHE A 124 -5.72 -7.80 -2.78
CA PHE A 124 -6.09 -8.12 -4.16
C PHE A 124 -7.55 -8.60 -4.29
N ASN A 125 -8.38 -8.27 -3.29
CA ASN A 125 -9.81 -8.47 -3.35
C ASN A 125 -10.49 -7.45 -4.28
N THR A 126 -11.65 -7.81 -4.75
CA THR A 126 -12.58 -6.94 -5.48
C THR A 126 -13.92 -6.90 -4.71
N PRO A 127 -14.88 -6.03 -5.07
CA PRO A 127 -16.20 -6.07 -4.47
C PRO A 127 -16.90 -7.43 -4.59
N ALA A 128 -16.54 -8.22 -5.61
CA ALA A 128 -17.09 -9.55 -5.81
C ALA A 128 -16.47 -10.63 -4.91
N THR A 129 -15.22 -10.45 -4.46
CA THR A 129 -14.47 -11.46 -3.71
C THR A 129 -14.29 -11.11 -2.23
N THR A 130 -14.39 -9.83 -1.86
CA THR A 130 -14.21 -9.38 -0.47
C THR A 130 -15.25 -9.98 0.48
N PRO A 131 -14.84 -10.59 1.59
CA PRO A 131 -15.79 -11.00 2.63
C PRO A 131 -16.32 -9.81 3.43
N SER A 132 -15.48 -8.81 3.71
CA SER A 132 -15.77 -7.69 4.61
C SER A 132 -16.38 -6.46 3.93
N GLY A 133 -16.07 -6.21 2.65
CA GLY A 133 -16.37 -4.96 1.96
C GLY A 133 -15.42 -3.80 2.29
N ASN A 134 -14.37 -4.06 3.05
CA ASN A 134 -13.37 -3.07 3.46
C ASN A 134 -12.40 -2.78 2.30
N ILE A 135 -12.26 -1.51 1.94
CA ILE A 135 -11.49 -1.09 0.75
C ILE A 135 -9.98 -1.27 0.95
N HIS A 136 -9.48 -1.32 2.19
CA HIS A 136 -8.04 -1.55 2.42
C HIS A 136 -7.55 -2.88 1.82
N GLY A 137 -8.41 -3.89 1.68
CA GLY A 137 -8.08 -5.16 1.04
C GLY A 137 -8.22 -5.17 -0.50
N MET A 138 -8.36 -4.01 -1.16
CA MET A 138 -8.62 -3.91 -2.60
C MET A 138 -7.61 -3.06 -3.40
N PRO A 139 -6.69 -2.28 -2.79
CA PRO A 139 -5.91 -1.29 -3.52
C PRO A 139 -5.04 -1.88 -4.61
N LEU A 140 -4.43 -3.03 -4.38
CA LEU A 140 -3.54 -3.65 -5.36
C LEU A 140 -4.33 -4.22 -6.56
N ALA A 141 -5.52 -4.79 -6.33
CA ALA A 141 -6.42 -5.21 -7.41
C ALA A 141 -6.86 -4.01 -8.26
N ALA A 142 -7.23 -2.89 -7.63
CA ALA A 142 -7.63 -1.68 -8.33
C ALA A 142 -6.51 -1.12 -9.22
N LEU A 143 -5.26 -1.15 -8.77
CA LEU A 143 -4.09 -0.77 -9.57
C LEU A 143 -3.84 -1.70 -10.75
N ALA A 144 -4.16 -2.99 -10.58
CA ALA A 144 -4.11 -4.00 -11.65
C ALA A 144 -5.31 -3.93 -12.62
N GLY A 145 -6.23 -2.98 -12.43
CA GLY A 145 -7.40 -2.80 -13.30
C GLY A 145 -8.61 -3.65 -12.94
N LEU A 146 -8.63 -4.24 -11.74
CA LEU A 146 -9.71 -5.11 -11.28
C LEU A 146 -10.55 -4.42 -10.19
N GLY A 147 -11.87 -4.55 -10.27
CA GLY A 147 -12.79 -4.07 -9.24
C GLY A 147 -13.69 -2.93 -9.67
N ASP A 148 -14.06 -2.06 -8.74
CA ASP A 148 -15.00 -0.95 -8.99
C ASP A 148 -14.31 0.16 -9.83
N PRO A 149 -14.98 0.68 -10.87
CA PRO A 149 -14.41 1.72 -11.73
C PRO A 149 -13.92 2.97 -10.98
N ARG A 150 -14.56 3.35 -9.87
CA ARG A 150 -14.17 4.52 -9.05
C ARG A 150 -12.82 4.33 -8.36
N LEU A 151 -12.43 3.07 -8.07
CA LEU A 151 -11.11 2.74 -7.52
C LEU A 151 -10.10 2.44 -8.63
N VAL A 152 -10.55 1.82 -9.72
CA VAL A 152 -9.71 1.44 -10.87
C VAL A 152 -9.23 2.67 -11.63
N GLN A 153 -10.02 3.75 -11.70
CA GLN A 153 -9.70 4.96 -12.46
C GLN A 153 -10.01 6.22 -11.65
N LEU A 154 -8.95 6.89 -11.17
CA LEU A 154 -9.09 8.17 -10.44
C LEU A 154 -9.12 9.38 -11.36
N TRP A 155 -8.40 9.29 -12.47
CA TRP A 155 -8.25 10.30 -13.53
C TRP A 155 -8.41 9.62 -14.89
N ASP A 156 -8.10 10.32 -15.97
CA ASP A 156 -8.05 9.77 -17.34
C ASP A 156 -6.71 9.07 -17.61
N GLU A 157 -6.26 8.23 -16.67
CA GLU A 157 -5.06 7.42 -16.82
C GLU A 157 -5.33 6.08 -17.52
N ALA A 158 -4.28 5.49 -18.10
CA ALA A 158 -4.35 4.14 -18.64
C ALA A 158 -4.58 3.09 -17.55
N VAL A 159 -5.35 2.09 -17.84
CA VAL A 159 -5.64 0.96 -16.95
C VAL A 159 -5.15 -0.33 -17.61
N PRO A 160 -4.43 -1.21 -16.92
CA PRO A 160 -4.00 -1.12 -15.52
C PRO A 160 -2.92 -0.04 -15.31
N VAL A 161 -2.91 0.55 -14.11
CA VAL A 161 -1.85 1.50 -13.69
C VAL A 161 -0.53 0.79 -13.47
N VAL A 162 -0.60 -0.43 -12.95
CA VAL A 162 0.54 -1.33 -12.74
C VAL A 162 0.29 -2.64 -13.46
N ASP A 163 1.24 -3.10 -14.28
CA ASP A 163 1.19 -4.46 -14.84
C ASP A 163 1.27 -5.46 -13.69
N PRO A 164 0.25 -6.30 -13.44
CA PRO A 164 0.26 -7.25 -12.32
C PRO A 164 1.42 -8.24 -12.38
N ARG A 165 2.00 -8.49 -13.56
CA ARG A 165 3.22 -9.29 -13.73
C ARG A 165 4.49 -8.60 -13.21
N ARG A 166 4.41 -7.30 -12.89
CA ARG A 166 5.45 -6.48 -12.23
C ARG A 166 5.12 -6.21 -10.77
N VAL A 167 4.33 -7.08 -10.16
CA VAL A 167 3.96 -7.03 -8.74
C VAL A 167 4.49 -8.27 -8.05
N ALA A 168 5.09 -8.07 -6.87
CA ALA A 168 5.51 -9.13 -5.97
C ALA A 168 4.99 -8.85 -4.55
N VAL A 169 4.17 -9.75 -4.02
CA VAL A 169 3.72 -9.75 -2.63
C VAL A 169 4.67 -10.61 -1.80
N ILE A 170 5.16 -10.10 -0.68
CA ILE A 170 6.12 -10.78 0.21
C ILE A 170 5.56 -10.83 1.63
N GLY A 171 5.59 -12.00 2.26
CA GLY A 171 5.12 -12.19 3.63
C GLY A 171 3.68 -12.68 3.75
N ALA A 172 3.01 -12.91 2.62
CA ALA A 172 1.62 -13.34 2.59
C ALA A 172 1.38 -14.63 3.39
N ARG A 173 0.36 -14.59 4.27
CA ARG A 173 -0.03 -15.73 5.10
C ARG A 173 -1.52 -15.78 5.41
N ASP A 174 -2.27 -14.69 5.15
CA ASP A 174 -3.72 -14.65 5.26
C ASP A 174 -4.33 -14.10 3.97
N LEU A 175 -4.82 -14.98 3.13
CA LEU A 175 -5.38 -14.66 1.82
C LEU A 175 -6.76 -15.30 1.66
N ASP A 176 -7.73 -14.50 1.23
CA ASP A 176 -9.07 -14.97 0.93
C ASP A 176 -9.11 -15.91 -0.28
N PRO A 177 -10.05 -16.88 -0.34
CA PRO A 177 -10.15 -17.83 -1.47
C PRO A 177 -10.33 -17.15 -2.84
N GLY A 178 -11.18 -16.11 -2.92
CA GLY A 178 -11.40 -15.37 -4.16
C GLY A 178 -10.19 -14.52 -4.55
N GLU A 179 -9.50 -13.96 -3.56
CA GLU A 179 -8.25 -13.21 -3.75
C GLU A 179 -7.14 -14.09 -4.32
N LYS A 180 -6.95 -15.31 -3.81
CA LYS A 180 -5.99 -16.29 -4.36
C LYS A 180 -6.23 -16.59 -5.83
N THR A 181 -7.49 -16.63 -6.24
CA THR A 181 -7.87 -16.85 -7.64
C THR A 181 -7.48 -15.64 -8.47
N ASN A 182 -7.85 -14.43 -8.04
CA ASN A 182 -7.51 -13.19 -8.73
C ASN A 182 -5.99 -13.01 -8.91
N LEU A 183 -5.20 -13.26 -7.86
CA LEU A 183 -3.72 -13.18 -7.89
C LEU A 183 -3.10 -14.11 -8.93
N ARG A 184 -3.57 -15.36 -8.96
CA ARG A 184 -3.08 -16.37 -9.91
C ARG A 184 -3.43 -16.01 -11.36
N GLU A 185 -4.66 -15.57 -11.62
CA GLU A 185 -5.14 -15.20 -12.95
C GLU A 185 -4.44 -13.95 -13.48
N ALA A 186 -4.18 -12.98 -12.61
CA ALA A 186 -3.44 -11.76 -12.93
C ALA A 186 -1.93 -12.01 -13.11
N GLY A 187 -1.40 -13.13 -12.63
CA GLY A 187 0.03 -13.45 -12.72
C GLY A 187 0.92 -12.70 -11.73
N VAL A 188 0.35 -12.26 -10.61
CA VAL A 188 1.09 -11.65 -9.49
C VAL A 188 2.02 -12.66 -8.85
N MET A 189 3.25 -12.25 -8.55
CA MET A 189 4.18 -13.07 -7.79
C MET A 189 3.83 -13.03 -6.31
N VAL A 190 3.57 -14.17 -5.69
CA VAL A 190 3.33 -14.25 -4.24
C VAL A 190 4.44 -15.06 -3.59
N GLN A 191 5.13 -14.46 -2.63
CA GLN A 191 6.16 -15.06 -1.79
C GLN A 191 5.61 -15.11 -0.36
N SER A 192 5.03 -16.26 0.01
CA SER A 192 4.44 -16.48 1.33
C SER A 192 5.50 -16.62 2.42
N MET A 193 5.09 -16.58 3.70
CA MET A 193 5.98 -16.89 4.82
C MET A 193 6.61 -18.28 4.69
N GLU A 194 5.88 -19.29 4.17
CA GLU A 194 6.44 -20.62 3.88
C GLU A 194 7.65 -20.56 2.92
N GLN A 195 7.59 -19.69 1.92
CA GLN A 195 8.71 -19.52 0.97
C GLN A 195 9.88 -18.78 1.60
N ILE A 196 9.60 -17.83 2.50
CA ILE A 196 10.64 -17.14 3.28
C ILE A 196 11.35 -18.13 4.19
N ASP A 197 10.60 -19.02 4.88
CA ASP A 197 11.18 -20.08 5.72
C ASP A 197 12.07 -21.05 4.92
N ARG A 198 11.67 -21.37 3.69
CA ARG A 198 12.43 -22.33 2.84
C ARG A 198 13.66 -21.72 2.17
N LEU A 199 13.58 -20.47 1.74
CA LEU A 199 14.60 -19.84 0.88
C LEU A 199 15.44 -18.78 1.62
N GLY A 200 14.94 -18.26 2.71
CA GLY A 200 15.43 -17.08 3.39
C GLY A 200 14.98 -15.76 2.72
N MET A 201 14.83 -14.71 3.51
CA MET A 201 14.35 -13.39 3.06
C MET A 201 15.19 -12.82 1.91
N TYR A 202 16.52 -12.94 1.98
CA TYR A 202 17.40 -12.43 0.92
C TYR A 202 17.05 -12.98 -0.47
N GLN A 203 16.86 -14.29 -0.60
CA GLN A 203 16.55 -14.92 -1.89
C GLN A 203 15.16 -14.52 -2.39
N VAL A 204 14.21 -14.40 -1.48
CA VAL A 204 12.84 -13.96 -1.79
C VAL A 204 12.84 -12.53 -2.32
N VAL A 205 13.54 -11.61 -1.65
CA VAL A 205 13.64 -10.20 -2.07
C VAL A 205 14.36 -10.08 -3.41
N MET A 206 15.47 -10.81 -3.61
CA MET A 206 16.19 -10.76 -4.91
C MET A 206 15.34 -11.24 -6.07
N LYS A 207 14.56 -12.32 -5.89
CA LYS A 207 13.60 -12.79 -6.90
C LYS A 207 12.49 -11.77 -7.16
N ALA A 208 11.98 -11.12 -6.12
CA ALA A 208 10.98 -10.08 -6.26
C ALA A 208 11.54 -8.89 -7.06
N ILE A 209 12.72 -8.38 -6.70
CA ILE A 209 13.39 -7.29 -7.41
C ILE A 209 13.58 -7.66 -8.89
N GLU A 210 14.13 -8.84 -9.19
CA GLU A 210 14.29 -9.31 -10.57
C GLU A 210 12.97 -9.32 -11.34
N ARG A 211 11.88 -9.75 -10.68
CA ARG A 211 10.55 -9.82 -11.30
C ARG A 211 9.99 -8.46 -11.62
N VAL A 212 10.05 -7.53 -10.66
CA VAL A 212 9.35 -6.24 -10.74
C VAL A 212 10.14 -5.16 -11.47
N SER A 213 11.48 -5.32 -11.61
CA SER A 213 12.34 -4.30 -12.24
C SER A 213 12.36 -4.35 -13.78
N ARG A 214 11.74 -5.36 -14.41
CA ARG A 214 11.76 -5.51 -15.87
C ARG A 214 10.89 -4.46 -16.56
N ASP A 215 11.44 -3.72 -17.50
CA ASP A 215 10.76 -2.71 -18.33
C ASP A 215 9.96 -1.67 -17.52
N VAL A 216 10.51 -1.23 -16.39
CA VAL A 216 9.97 -0.19 -15.52
C VAL A 216 11.03 0.88 -15.22
N ASP A 217 10.58 2.09 -14.89
CA ASP A 217 11.45 3.23 -14.58
C ASP A 217 11.85 3.26 -13.10
N GLY A 218 11.15 2.51 -12.25
CA GLY A 218 11.41 2.44 -10.82
C GLY A 218 10.54 1.42 -10.11
N ILE A 219 10.85 1.20 -8.83
CA ILE A 219 10.12 0.27 -7.96
C ILE A 219 9.44 1.09 -6.88
N TYR A 220 8.15 0.84 -6.68
CA TYR A 220 7.40 1.29 -5.51
C TYR A 220 7.45 0.19 -4.44
N LEU A 221 7.90 0.55 -3.23
CA LEU A 221 7.85 -0.33 -2.08
C LEU A 221 6.65 0.07 -1.20
N SER A 222 5.71 -0.84 -1.01
CA SER A 222 4.66 -0.74 0.00
C SER A 222 4.99 -1.67 1.16
N LEU A 223 4.96 -1.14 2.37
CA LEU A 223 5.22 -1.91 3.59
C LEU A 223 4.03 -1.74 4.52
N ASP A 224 3.24 -2.80 4.70
CA ASP A 224 2.29 -2.92 5.79
C ASP A 224 3.01 -3.40 7.05
N MET A 225 2.72 -2.75 8.17
CA MET A 225 3.32 -3.13 9.45
C MET A 225 2.83 -4.47 9.97
N ASP A 226 1.70 -4.98 9.45
CA ASP A 226 1.20 -6.32 9.78
C ASP A 226 1.96 -7.46 9.07
N ALA A 227 2.83 -7.14 8.11
CA ALA A 227 3.83 -8.09 7.62
C ALA A 227 4.69 -8.64 8.78
N LEU A 228 4.96 -7.80 9.77
CA LEU A 228 5.65 -8.20 10.99
C LEU A 228 4.75 -9.08 11.89
N ASP A 229 5.39 -9.95 12.66
CA ASP A 229 4.66 -10.70 13.70
C ASP A 229 4.08 -9.73 14.74
N PRO A 230 2.84 -9.93 15.23
CA PRO A 230 2.22 -9.06 16.23
C PRO A 230 3.00 -8.90 17.54
N ARG A 231 3.94 -9.80 17.84
CA ARG A 231 4.87 -9.65 18.96
C ARG A 231 5.89 -8.52 18.76
N HIS A 232 6.15 -8.13 17.50
CA HIS A 232 7.07 -7.05 17.14
C HIS A 232 6.32 -5.77 16.75
N ALA A 233 5.16 -5.89 16.09
CA ALA A 233 4.32 -4.77 15.66
C ALA A 233 2.85 -4.99 16.06
N PRO A 234 2.48 -4.80 17.34
CA PRO A 234 1.10 -5.05 17.80
C PRO A 234 0.10 -3.96 17.39
N GLY A 235 0.56 -2.77 17.02
CA GLY A 235 -0.26 -1.59 16.74
C GLY A 235 -0.78 -1.54 15.29
N VAL A 236 -1.31 -2.63 14.78
CA VAL A 236 -1.83 -2.75 13.40
C VAL A 236 -3.34 -3.02 13.38
N GLY A 237 -3.96 -2.76 12.23
CA GLY A 237 -5.40 -2.95 12.03
C GLY A 237 -5.82 -4.42 11.98
N THR A 238 -5.04 -5.24 11.29
CA THR A 238 -5.33 -6.64 10.95
C THR A 238 -4.15 -7.55 11.31
N PRO A 239 -3.89 -7.78 12.61
CA PRO A 239 -2.73 -8.56 13.04
C PRO A 239 -2.88 -10.04 12.67
N VAL A 240 -1.86 -10.61 12.03
CA VAL A 240 -1.77 -12.03 11.67
C VAL A 240 -0.52 -12.64 12.33
N PRO A 241 -0.62 -13.69 13.13
CA PRO A 241 0.53 -14.38 13.73
C PRO A 241 1.46 -15.01 12.69
N ALA A 242 2.66 -15.39 13.13
CA ALA A 242 3.72 -16.00 12.34
C ALA A 242 4.22 -15.12 11.18
N GLY A 243 4.38 -13.83 11.44
CA GLY A 243 4.95 -12.85 10.53
C GLY A 243 6.47 -12.71 10.62
N LEU A 244 6.97 -11.71 9.91
CA LEU A 244 8.39 -11.34 9.90
C LEU A 244 8.88 -10.93 11.29
N THR A 245 10.12 -11.25 11.59
CA THR A 245 10.81 -10.83 12.83
C THR A 245 11.76 -9.66 12.55
N GLN A 246 12.42 -9.15 13.58
CA GLN A 246 13.47 -8.14 13.43
C GLN A 246 14.69 -8.63 12.64
N ARG A 247 14.82 -9.93 12.43
CA ARG A 247 15.95 -10.50 11.72
C ARG A 247 15.73 -10.51 10.20
N GLU A 248 14.50 -10.76 9.74
CA GLU A 248 14.12 -10.67 8.34
C GLU A 248 14.00 -9.21 7.89
#